data_9f46e75f57da0bd20acedbcf434703d2
#
_entry.id   9f46e75f57da0bd20acedbcf434703d2
#
_cell.length_a   1.000
_cell.length_b   1.000
_cell.length_c   1.000
_cell.angle_alpha   90.00
_cell.angle_beta   90.00
_cell.angle_gamma   90.00
#
_symmetry.space_group_name_H-M   'P 1'
#
loop_
_entity.id
_entity.type
_entity.pdbx_description
1 polymer ?
#
loop_
_entity_poly.entity_id
_entity_poly.type
_entity_poly.pdbx_seq_one_letter_code
_entity_poly.pdbx_strand_id
1 'polypeptide(L)'
;MQTQYGHCLFLKQRNCLIVTIQSPVNDGEFKTLCSQVAELIVRYRSRCAVLDLSGLDVVDSFSVQNLQRLCATLQLYSVATVATGIRPSIAISMAVRGLSLRGVSIAVDLTDALTRLEAFGGYMPPPPNPYPSLH
;
A
#
# COMPACT_ATOMS: atom_id res chain seq x y z
N MET A 1 -8.59 7.40 15.25
CA MET A 1 -8.65 5.97 15.53
C MET A 1 -7.31 5.32 15.22
N GLN A 2 -6.83 4.49 16.10
CA GLN A 2 -5.61 3.72 15.91
C GLN A 2 -5.89 2.30 16.37
N THR A 3 -5.59 1.31 15.54
CA THR A 3 -5.84 -0.09 15.84
C THR A 3 -4.62 -0.91 15.41
N GLN A 4 -4.18 -1.80 16.28
CA GLN A 4 -3.11 -2.74 15.96
C GLN A 4 -3.71 -4.13 15.75
N TYR A 5 -3.28 -4.81 14.71
CA TYR A 5 -3.71 -6.15 14.41
C TYR A 5 -2.51 -6.98 13.95
N GLY A 6 -2.07 -7.90 14.82
CA GLY A 6 -0.87 -8.69 14.55
C GLY A 6 0.34 -7.80 14.35
N HIS A 7 0.97 -7.89 13.19
CA HIS A 7 2.16 -7.10 12.81
C HIS A 7 1.81 -5.84 12.02
N CYS A 8 0.55 -5.46 12.00
CA CYS A 8 0.07 -4.32 11.25
C CYS A 8 -0.57 -3.30 12.16
N LEU A 9 -0.33 -2.05 11.88
CA LEU A 9 -0.91 -0.93 12.61
C LEU A 9 -1.79 -0.14 11.64
N PHE A 10 -3.02 0.15 12.06
CA PHE A 10 -3.97 0.93 11.27
C PHE A 10 -4.23 2.26 11.96
N LEU A 11 -4.13 3.33 11.21
CA LEU A 11 -4.42 4.67 11.69
C LEU A 11 -5.31 5.37 10.67
N LYS A 12 -6.45 5.89 11.12
CA LYS A 12 -7.29 6.74 10.28
C LYS A 12 -6.90 8.20 10.48
N GLN A 13 -6.60 8.91 9.40
CA GLN A 13 -6.31 10.32 9.42
C GLN A 13 -7.10 10.99 8.29
N ARG A 14 -8.09 11.81 8.65
CA ARG A 14 -9.03 12.43 7.71
C ARG A 14 -9.71 11.35 6.86
N ASN A 15 -9.61 11.44 5.52
CA ASN A 15 -10.19 10.45 4.61
C ASN A 15 -9.21 9.33 4.24
N CYS A 16 -8.08 9.27 4.92
CA CYS A 16 -7.00 8.36 4.58
C CYS A 16 -6.84 7.28 5.65
N LEU A 17 -6.68 6.05 5.21
CA LEU A 17 -6.29 4.94 6.07
C LEU A 17 -4.80 4.70 5.92
N ILE A 18 -4.06 4.78 7.00
CA ILE A 18 -2.63 4.49 7.03
C ILE A 18 -2.45 3.08 7.53
N VAL A 19 -1.82 2.24 6.72
CA VAL A 19 -1.54 0.84 7.05
C VAL A 19 -0.04 0.68 7.17
N THR A 20 0.45 0.46 8.38
CA THR A 20 1.88 0.22 8.64
C THR A 20 2.10 -1.27 8.81
N ILE A 21 2.88 -1.86 7.93
CA ILE A 21 3.24 -3.27 7.97
C ILE A 21 4.60 -3.37 8.63
N GLN A 22 4.62 -3.88 9.87
CA GLN A 22 5.81 -3.86 10.72
C GLN A 22 6.75 -5.04 10.48
N SER A 23 6.23 -6.12 9.91
CA SER A 23 7.04 -7.29 9.59
C SER A 23 6.38 -8.09 8.47
N PRO A 24 7.13 -8.98 7.80
CA PRO A 24 6.53 -9.85 6.78
C PRO A 24 5.38 -10.66 7.36
N VAL A 25 4.35 -10.84 6.57
CA VAL A 25 3.16 -11.58 6.95
C VAL A 25 3.06 -12.86 6.11
N ASN A 26 2.64 -13.97 6.74
CA ASN A 26 2.40 -15.20 6.03
C ASN A 26 1.04 -15.18 5.32
N ASP A 27 0.71 -16.23 4.57
CA ASP A 27 -0.53 -16.27 3.79
C ASP A 27 -1.79 -16.09 4.63
N GLY A 28 -1.88 -16.76 5.77
CA GLY A 28 -3.03 -16.66 6.66
C GLY A 28 -3.17 -15.28 7.25
N GLU A 29 -2.07 -14.72 7.72
CA GLU A 29 -2.04 -13.35 8.25
C GLU A 29 -2.38 -12.33 7.16
N PHE A 30 -1.91 -12.57 5.93
CA PHE A 30 -2.18 -11.69 4.81
C PHE A 30 -3.67 -11.67 4.46
N LYS A 31 -4.31 -12.83 4.44
CA LYS A 31 -5.74 -12.95 4.20
C LYS A 31 -6.53 -12.14 5.22
N THR A 32 -6.15 -12.28 6.49
CA THR A 32 -6.75 -11.52 7.58
C THR A 32 -6.51 -10.03 7.42
N LEU A 33 -5.30 -9.64 7.04
CA LEU A 33 -4.95 -8.23 6.77
C LEU A 33 -5.84 -7.64 5.68
N CYS A 34 -6.00 -8.33 4.56
CA CYS A 34 -6.87 -7.87 3.48
C CYS A 34 -8.32 -7.69 3.94
N SER A 35 -8.83 -8.61 4.73
CA SER A 35 -10.19 -8.52 5.28
C SER A 35 -10.33 -7.33 6.21
N GLN A 36 -9.36 -7.10 7.07
CA GLN A 36 -9.35 -5.96 7.99
C GLN A 36 -9.28 -4.64 7.25
N VAL A 37 -8.43 -4.54 6.25
CA VAL A 37 -8.32 -3.32 5.44
C VAL A 37 -9.63 -3.03 4.73
N ALA A 38 -10.24 -4.02 4.10
CA ALA A 38 -11.51 -3.86 3.41
C ALA A 38 -12.61 -3.39 4.36
N GLU A 39 -12.69 -4.01 5.54
CA GLU A 39 -13.67 -3.65 6.57
C GLU A 39 -13.49 -2.20 7.03
N LEU A 40 -12.25 -1.77 7.28
CA LEU A 40 -11.95 -0.41 7.73
C LEU A 40 -12.24 0.62 6.64
N ILE A 41 -11.93 0.30 5.38
CA ILE A 41 -12.24 1.18 4.25
C ILE A 41 -13.75 1.43 4.16
N VAL A 42 -14.55 0.39 4.26
CA VAL A 42 -16.00 0.50 4.18
C VAL A 42 -16.56 1.24 5.40
N ARG A 43 -16.10 0.87 6.60
CA ARG A 43 -16.58 1.44 7.86
C ARG A 43 -16.34 2.95 7.93
N TYR A 44 -15.14 3.40 7.56
CA TYR A 44 -14.76 4.80 7.66
C TYR A 44 -14.88 5.56 6.34
N ARG A 45 -15.35 4.91 5.29
CA ARG A 45 -15.50 5.50 3.96
C ARG A 45 -14.22 6.18 3.50
N SER A 46 -13.09 5.52 3.72
CA SER A 46 -11.79 6.06 3.32
C SER A 46 -11.67 6.11 1.81
N ARG A 47 -11.15 7.23 1.31
CA ARG A 47 -10.95 7.44 -0.13
C ARG A 47 -9.51 7.26 -0.55
N CYS A 48 -8.61 7.23 0.40
CA CYS A 48 -7.20 7.06 0.14
C CYS A 48 -6.57 6.17 1.21
N ALA A 49 -5.46 5.57 0.85
CA ALA A 49 -4.70 4.72 1.75
C ALA A 49 -3.20 4.95 1.54
N VAL A 50 -2.45 4.90 2.63
CA VAL A 50 -1.00 4.91 2.61
C VAL A 50 -0.52 3.57 3.15
N LEU A 51 0.30 2.88 2.39
CA LEU A 51 0.97 1.66 2.83
C LEU A 51 2.38 2.02 3.27
N ASP A 52 2.62 1.99 4.56
CA ASP A 52 3.95 2.24 5.11
C ASP A 52 4.70 0.92 5.23
N LEU A 53 5.72 0.75 4.40
CA LEU A 53 6.50 -0.48 4.27
C LEU A 53 7.86 -0.37 4.95
N SER A 54 8.10 0.68 5.73
CA SER A 54 9.40 0.91 6.37
C SER A 54 9.82 -0.17 7.35
N GLY A 55 8.87 -0.95 7.87
CA GLY A 55 9.15 -2.08 8.74
C GLY A 55 9.61 -3.35 8.04
N LEU A 56 9.59 -3.37 6.71
CA LEU A 56 9.99 -4.55 5.94
C LEU A 56 11.47 -4.49 5.62
N ASP A 57 12.24 -5.41 6.19
CA ASP A 57 13.69 -5.52 5.98
C ASP A 57 14.07 -6.43 4.84
N VAL A 58 13.30 -7.49 4.66
CA VAL A 58 13.54 -8.52 3.64
C VAL A 58 12.23 -8.77 2.91
N VAL A 59 12.30 -8.78 1.58
CA VAL A 59 11.15 -9.10 0.75
C VAL A 59 11.54 -10.21 -0.21
N ASP A 60 10.85 -11.33 -0.11
CA ASP A 60 10.92 -12.39 -1.11
C ASP A 60 9.79 -12.20 -2.14
N SER A 61 9.78 -13.04 -3.16
CA SER A 61 8.76 -12.98 -4.22
C SER A 61 7.36 -13.14 -3.66
N PHE A 62 7.22 -13.93 -2.63
CA PHE A 62 5.94 -14.21 -1.98
C PHE A 62 5.38 -12.99 -1.28
N SER A 63 6.22 -12.29 -0.52
CA SER A 63 5.81 -11.06 0.17
C SER A 63 5.40 -9.97 -0.82
N VAL A 64 6.11 -9.83 -1.94
CA VAL A 64 5.75 -8.87 -2.99
C VAL A 64 4.41 -9.23 -3.62
N GLN A 65 4.15 -10.50 -3.90
CA GLN A 65 2.86 -10.93 -4.42
C GLN A 65 1.72 -10.60 -3.47
N ASN A 66 1.94 -10.77 -2.17
CA ASN A 66 0.96 -10.43 -1.16
C ASN A 66 0.69 -8.92 -1.11
N LEU A 67 1.73 -8.11 -1.24
CA LEU A 67 1.57 -6.66 -1.33
C LEU A 67 0.78 -6.26 -2.59
N GLN A 68 1.05 -6.91 -3.71
CA GLN A 68 0.30 -6.68 -4.95
C GLN A 68 -1.18 -7.01 -4.79
N ARG A 69 -1.50 -8.10 -4.09
CA ARG A 69 -2.89 -8.49 -3.79
C ARG A 69 -3.58 -7.48 -2.89
N LEU A 70 -2.88 -6.97 -1.89
CA LEU A 70 -3.42 -5.92 -1.03
C LEU A 70 -3.72 -4.65 -1.83
N CYS A 71 -2.80 -4.24 -2.68
CA CYS A 71 -3.00 -3.08 -3.56
C CYS A 71 -4.20 -3.30 -4.48
N ALA A 72 -4.33 -4.49 -5.06
CA ALA A 72 -5.47 -4.84 -5.90
C ALA A 72 -6.79 -4.75 -5.13
N THR A 73 -6.80 -5.21 -3.88
CA THR A 73 -7.98 -5.10 -3.01
C THR A 73 -8.39 -3.65 -2.81
N LEU A 74 -7.44 -2.77 -2.52
CA LEU A 74 -7.70 -1.34 -2.35
C LEU A 74 -8.26 -0.72 -3.64
N GLN A 75 -7.73 -1.11 -4.79
CA GLN A 75 -8.21 -0.63 -6.08
C GLN A 75 -9.65 -1.05 -6.37
N LEU A 76 -10.04 -2.25 -5.92
CA LEU A 76 -11.43 -2.70 -6.07
C LEU A 76 -12.41 -1.81 -5.30
N TYR A 77 -11.98 -1.16 -4.24
CA TYR A 77 -12.78 -0.21 -3.49
C TYR A 77 -12.58 1.23 -3.97
N SER A 78 -11.92 1.43 -5.11
CA SER A 78 -11.64 2.76 -5.67
C SER A 78 -10.85 3.66 -4.71
N VAL A 79 -9.95 3.08 -3.94
CA VAL A 79 -9.12 3.80 -2.98
C VAL A 79 -7.81 4.20 -3.66
N ALA A 80 -7.52 5.51 -3.65
CA ALA A 80 -6.24 6.02 -4.11
C ALA A 80 -5.14 5.58 -3.14
N THR A 81 -4.15 4.86 -3.62
CA THR A 81 -3.15 4.21 -2.77
C THR A 81 -1.74 4.73 -3.08
N VAL A 82 -1.02 5.06 -2.03
CA VAL A 82 0.39 5.45 -2.08
C VAL A 82 1.18 4.54 -1.16
N ALA A 83 2.26 3.98 -1.66
CA ALA A 83 3.20 3.20 -0.84
C ALA A 83 4.40 4.08 -0.48
N THR A 84 4.89 3.95 0.73
CA THR A 84 6.01 4.74 1.24
C THR A 84 6.91 3.87 2.11
N GLY A 85 8.13 4.37 2.37
CA GLY A 85 9.06 3.68 3.24
C GLY A 85 9.74 2.47 2.62
N ILE A 86 9.75 2.36 1.29
CA ILE A 86 10.43 1.25 0.63
C ILE A 86 11.93 1.43 0.77
N ARG A 87 12.58 0.50 1.47
CA ARG A 87 14.02 0.54 1.67
C ARG A 87 14.77 0.28 0.37
N PRO A 88 15.96 0.88 0.18
CA PRO A 88 16.73 0.68 -1.07
C PRO A 88 16.96 -0.79 -1.41
N SER A 89 17.27 -1.63 -0.43
CA SER A 89 17.49 -3.06 -0.64
C SER A 89 16.24 -3.74 -1.21
N ILE A 90 15.06 -3.35 -0.75
CA ILE A 90 13.78 -3.88 -1.21
C ILE A 90 13.49 -3.37 -2.62
N ALA A 91 13.69 -2.09 -2.87
CA ALA A 91 13.48 -1.50 -4.19
C ALA A 91 14.37 -2.17 -5.25
N ILE A 92 15.63 -2.41 -4.92
CA ILE A 92 16.58 -3.09 -5.81
C ILE A 92 16.12 -4.53 -6.07
N SER A 93 15.73 -5.24 -5.02
CA SER A 93 15.26 -6.62 -5.12
C SER A 93 14.03 -6.72 -6.04
N MET A 94 13.08 -5.81 -5.89
CA MET A 94 11.90 -5.76 -6.74
C MET A 94 12.27 -5.46 -8.19
N ALA A 95 13.14 -4.49 -8.41
CA ALA A 95 13.57 -4.10 -9.76
C ALA A 95 14.27 -5.25 -10.48
N VAL A 96 15.17 -5.95 -9.79
CA VAL A 96 15.91 -7.10 -10.36
C VAL A 96 14.94 -8.22 -10.76
N ARG A 97 13.88 -8.42 -10.00
CA ARG A 97 12.90 -9.47 -10.27
C ARG A 97 11.78 -9.04 -11.21
N GLY A 98 11.80 -7.78 -11.66
CA GLY A 98 10.73 -7.25 -12.50
C GLY A 98 9.40 -7.10 -11.80
N LEU A 99 9.41 -6.93 -10.49
CA LEU A 99 8.21 -6.79 -9.68
C LEU A 99 7.89 -5.32 -9.44
N SER A 100 6.62 -4.98 -9.47
CA SER A 100 6.16 -3.62 -9.20
C SER A 100 4.81 -3.64 -8.51
N LEU A 101 4.47 -2.55 -7.82
CA LEU A 101 3.15 -2.36 -7.22
C LEU A 101 2.29 -1.60 -8.22
N ARG A 102 1.51 -2.33 -9.00
CA ARG A 102 0.69 -1.76 -10.07
C ARG A 102 -0.43 -0.89 -9.51
N GLY A 103 -0.63 0.27 -10.14
CA GLY A 103 -1.70 1.18 -9.77
C GLY A 103 -1.43 1.95 -8.48
N VAL A 104 -0.22 1.85 -7.95
CA VAL A 104 0.17 2.47 -6.68
C VAL A 104 1.27 3.48 -6.94
N SER A 105 1.07 4.70 -6.46
CA SER A 105 2.10 5.73 -6.48
C SER A 105 3.07 5.53 -5.32
N ILE A 106 4.32 5.92 -5.52
CA ILE A 106 5.37 5.76 -4.51
C ILE A 106 5.74 7.14 -3.98
N ALA A 107 5.80 7.27 -2.67
CA ALA A 107 6.27 8.46 -1.98
C ALA A 107 7.50 8.15 -1.13
N VAL A 108 8.29 9.17 -0.85
CA VAL A 108 9.53 9.02 -0.08
C VAL A 108 9.23 8.68 1.37
N ASP A 109 8.27 9.38 1.97
CA ASP A 109 7.87 9.18 3.36
C ASP A 109 6.38 9.46 3.53
N LEU A 110 5.90 9.31 4.76
CA LEU A 110 4.48 9.52 5.08
C LEU A 110 4.02 10.94 4.79
N THR A 111 4.85 11.93 5.12
CA THR A 111 4.51 13.34 4.88
C THR A 111 4.33 13.61 3.39
N ASP A 112 5.25 13.10 2.56
CA ASP A 112 5.15 13.21 1.10
C ASP A 112 3.88 12.53 0.59
N ALA A 113 3.57 11.34 1.10
CA ALA A 113 2.37 10.60 0.72
C ALA A 113 1.10 11.39 1.00
N LEU A 114 0.97 11.90 2.22
CA LEU A 114 -0.20 12.67 2.63
C LEU A 114 -0.33 13.97 1.84
N THR A 115 0.78 14.65 1.59
CA THR A 115 0.80 15.87 0.79
C THR A 115 0.31 15.62 -0.63
N ARG A 116 0.76 14.54 -1.26
CA ARG A 116 0.30 14.16 -2.60
C ARG A 116 -1.18 13.86 -2.63
N LEU A 117 -1.67 13.13 -1.64
CA LEU A 117 -3.10 12.78 -1.57
C LEU A 117 -3.97 14.01 -1.33
N GLU A 118 -3.52 14.96 -0.53
CA GLU A 118 -4.24 16.23 -0.32
C GLU A 118 -4.30 17.07 -1.60
N ALA A 119 -3.19 17.14 -2.33
CA ALA A 119 -3.11 17.92 -3.56
C ALA A 119 -4.12 17.44 -4.61
N PHE A 120 -4.46 16.15 -4.59
CA PHE A 120 -5.44 15.57 -5.51
C PHE A 120 -6.82 15.39 -4.89
N GLY A 121 -7.07 15.95 -3.70
CA GLY A 121 -8.35 15.81 -3.02
C GLY A 121 -8.74 14.37 -2.72
N GLY A 122 -7.75 13.51 -2.50
CA GLY A 122 -7.96 12.08 -2.31
C GLY A 122 -8.00 11.30 -3.62
N TYR A 123 -7.87 11.96 -4.76
CA TYR A 123 -7.74 11.31 -6.06
C TYR A 123 -6.29 11.36 -6.52
N MET A 124 -5.78 10.22 -6.92
CA MET A 124 -4.45 10.12 -7.53
C MET A 124 -4.63 9.59 -8.95
N PRO A 125 -4.09 10.29 -9.96
CA PRO A 125 -4.09 9.73 -11.30
C PRO A 125 -3.27 8.44 -11.30
N PRO A 126 -3.65 7.43 -12.12
CA PRO A 126 -2.87 6.21 -12.21
C PRO A 126 -1.43 6.53 -12.66
N PRO A 127 -0.43 5.78 -12.16
CA PRO A 127 0.94 5.97 -12.63
C PRO A 127 1.04 5.69 -14.12
N PRO A 128 2.01 6.29 -14.82
CA PRO A 128 2.21 6.03 -16.24
C PRO A 128 2.36 4.53 -16.50
N ASN A 129 1.75 4.04 -17.58
CA ASN A 129 1.91 2.66 -17.98
C ASN A 129 3.37 2.42 -18.40
N PRO A 130 4.13 1.55 -17.70
CA PRO A 130 5.52 1.26 -18.09
C PRO A 130 5.63 0.47 -19.40
N TYR A 131 4.49 -0.03 -19.91
CA TYR A 131 4.45 -0.83 -21.14
C TYR A 131 3.42 -0.26 -22.13
N PRO A 132 3.59 0.99 -22.60
CA PRO A 132 2.57 1.65 -23.43
C PRO A 132 2.33 0.96 -24.78
N SER A 133 3.25 0.15 -25.24
CA SER A 133 3.13 -0.60 -26.50
C SER A 133 2.28 -1.87 -26.39
N LEU A 134 1.77 -2.21 -25.22
CA LEU A 134 1.04 -3.45 -24.97
C LEU A 134 -0.48 -3.27 -24.95
N HIS A 135 -0.96 -2.24 -25.59
CA HIS A 135 -2.40 -2.01 -25.72
C HIS A 135 -2.96 -2.73 -26.91
#